data_fc8d3d17ffb951a81571873ac88f17c3
#
_entry.id   fc8d3d17ffb951a81571873ac88f17c3
#
_cell.length_a   1.000
_cell.length_b   1.000
_cell.length_c   1.000
_cell.angle_alpha   90.00
_cell.angle_beta   90.00
_cell.angle_gamma   90.00
#
_symmetry.space_group_name_H-M   'P 1'
#
loop_
_entity.id
_entity.type
_entity.pdbx_description
1 polymer ?
#
loop_
_entity_poly.entity_id
_entity_poly.type
_entity_poly.pdbx_seq_one_letter_code
_entity_poly.pdbx_strand_id
1 'polypeptide(L)'
;MRDNETYPKTMDRDANLPVDCPQPFRLLLEALKESRIRHCHWKSNIRLEESLRGKEDLDLLVDRAEEEAFYQIVQQSGFKLAQSASNCGHPGVFHAFALDEAGARLLHLHAYFQVVTGDSVVKAYRFPIEADLLDSNCQKLGVPVPTPEAELALFVLRMALKHTSVLELALVARGYQSVVDELMVLQAAADRDAAAALWCRWVPDSNPEMFNDALRAIGDPRALGQRITAGLRVASRVRGNRRMGALAVIVERWRRAGLMVHHRLLDRRNARPMDGGAVIALVGPKASGKSTLGGRLTRTFGRHLDVRHVHVGKPPATLLTMLPRAAIPLARKVFPGERSGEYEKPERRASGSYSLLHVLNMTMLAYDRRALLKRCAAAAASGAIVVTDRYPSKTVGAIDSSRFDDASLSACRPGLKRWLMEREQALYRGLPEPDLVIRLNVTPALAVARDEQRVKEDGPDASAVLRRWEMETLGSFGDVPVVEIDTRASLGESVVLLAKEAWAVIRPAMTPA
;
A
#
# COMPACT_ATOMS: atom_id res chain seq x y z
N MET A 1 -0.83 -26.76 -25.28
CA MET A 1 -1.52 -26.10 -26.38
C MET A 1 -2.21 -24.90 -25.80
N ARG A 2 -1.63 -23.71 -25.94
CA ARG A 2 -2.25 -22.44 -25.59
C ARG A 2 -2.72 -21.81 -26.88
N ASP A 3 -3.99 -21.47 -26.94
CA ASP A 3 -4.63 -20.89 -28.09
C ASP A 3 -3.89 -19.63 -28.55
N ASN A 4 -3.52 -19.60 -29.82
CA ASN A 4 -2.99 -18.44 -30.50
C ASN A 4 -4.11 -17.39 -30.61
N GLU A 5 -4.18 -16.46 -29.68
CA GLU A 5 -4.98 -15.23 -29.86
C GLU A 5 -4.32 -14.38 -30.95
N THR A 6 -4.77 -14.58 -32.18
CA THR A 6 -4.46 -13.69 -33.30
C THR A 6 -5.15 -12.35 -33.09
N TYR A 7 -4.38 -11.28 -33.10
CA TYR A 7 -4.88 -9.91 -33.09
C TYR A 7 -5.82 -9.71 -34.28
N PRO A 8 -7.08 -9.31 -34.06
CA PRO A 8 -8.00 -9.11 -35.18
C PRO A 8 -7.59 -7.87 -35.97
N LYS A 9 -7.53 -8.02 -37.30
CA LYS A 9 -7.27 -6.94 -38.28
C LYS A 9 -8.40 -5.88 -38.39
N THR A 10 -9.39 -5.90 -37.49
CA THR A 10 -10.52 -4.97 -37.47
C THR A 10 -10.53 -4.17 -36.19
N MET A 11 -9.95 -2.98 -36.26
CA MET A 11 -9.81 -1.97 -35.21
C MET A 11 -11.11 -1.21 -34.94
N ASP A 12 -12.27 -1.84 -34.82
CA ASP A 12 -13.53 -1.07 -34.60
C ASP A 12 -14.64 -1.85 -33.90
N ARG A 13 -14.36 -2.79 -32.99
CA ARG A 13 -15.47 -3.61 -32.43
C ARG A 13 -15.65 -3.56 -30.92
N ASP A 14 -14.77 -2.93 -30.13
CA ASP A 14 -14.99 -2.83 -28.69
C ASP A 14 -14.95 -1.37 -28.20
N ALA A 15 -16.00 -0.60 -28.55
CA ALA A 15 -16.16 0.79 -28.13
C ALA A 15 -16.48 0.93 -26.62
N ASN A 16 -16.64 -0.17 -25.90
CA ASN A 16 -17.08 -0.18 -24.52
C ASN A 16 -16.06 -0.80 -23.59
N LEU A 17 -16.00 -0.26 -22.38
CA LEU A 17 -15.21 -0.82 -21.29
C LEU A 17 -15.65 -2.26 -20.97
N PRO A 18 -14.72 -3.14 -20.52
CA PRO A 18 -15.07 -4.48 -20.07
C PRO A 18 -16.19 -4.48 -19.03
N VAL A 19 -17.08 -5.47 -19.07
CA VAL A 19 -18.21 -5.57 -18.12
C VAL A 19 -17.70 -5.65 -16.67
N ASP A 20 -16.59 -6.33 -16.46
CA ASP A 20 -15.93 -6.52 -15.16
C ASP A 20 -14.88 -5.42 -14.81
N CYS A 21 -14.90 -4.27 -15.53
CA CYS A 21 -14.12 -3.11 -15.18
C CYS A 21 -14.55 -2.57 -13.82
N PRO A 22 -13.63 -2.42 -12.82
CA PRO A 22 -13.96 -1.90 -11.50
C PRO A 22 -14.56 -0.50 -11.56
N GLN A 23 -15.51 -0.23 -10.65
CA GLN A 23 -16.24 1.05 -10.63
C GLN A 23 -15.33 2.29 -10.61
N PRO A 24 -14.24 2.39 -9.81
CA PRO A 24 -13.38 3.57 -9.84
C PRO A 24 -12.72 3.84 -11.20
N PHE A 25 -12.29 2.80 -11.92
CA PHE A 25 -11.75 2.98 -13.28
C PHE A 25 -12.83 3.42 -14.26
N ARG A 26 -14.03 2.84 -14.16
CA ARG A 26 -15.15 3.23 -15.00
C ARG A 26 -15.50 4.71 -14.82
N LEU A 27 -15.69 5.15 -13.56
CA LEU A 27 -15.98 6.55 -13.22
C LEU A 27 -14.87 7.49 -13.72
N LEU A 28 -13.60 7.12 -13.54
CA LEU A 28 -12.48 7.91 -14.01
C LEU A 28 -12.51 8.09 -15.54
N LEU A 29 -12.62 7.00 -16.29
CA LEU A 29 -12.53 7.03 -17.75
C LEU A 29 -13.75 7.71 -18.39
N GLU A 30 -14.94 7.51 -17.82
CA GLU A 30 -16.17 8.20 -18.24
C GLU A 30 -16.04 9.71 -17.98
N ALA A 31 -15.61 10.14 -16.79
CA ALA A 31 -15.42 11.55 -16.45
C ALA A 31 -14.35 12.23 -17.31
N LEU A 32 -13.23 11.52 -17.62
CA LEU A 32 -12.19 12.04 -18.53
C LEU A 32 -12.75 12.25 -19.94
N LYS A 33 -13.59 11.34 -20.42
CA LYS A 33 -14.24 11.45 -21.74
C LYS A 33 -15.25 12.59 -21.77
N GLU A 34 -16.12 12.70 -20.76
CA GLU A 34 -17.13 13.75 -20.65
C GLU A 34 -16.51 15.15 -20.56
N SER A 35 -15.45 15.29 -19.77
CA SER A 35 -14.69 16.53 -19.61
C SER A 35 -13.74 16.81 -20.78
N ARG A 36 -13.67 15.92 -21.77
CA ARG A 36 -12.80 16.03 -22.94
C ARG A 36 -11.31 16.20 -22.60
N ILE A 37 -10.87 15.64 -21.48
CA ILE A 37 -9.46 15.63 -21.09
C ILE A 37 -8.65 14.82 -22.10
N ARG A 38 -7.61 15.43 -22.70
CA ARG A 38 -6.72 14.74 -23.65
C ARG A 38 -5.83 13.75 -22.90
N HIS A 39 -6.08 12.47 -23.12
CA HIS A 39 -5.33 11.38 -22.47
C HIS A 39 -5.26 10.14 -23.37
N CYS A 40 -4.32 9.25 -23.10
CA CYS A 40 -4.29 7.90 -23.67
C CYS A 40 -3.60 6.92 -22.72
N HIS A 41 -3.96 5.64 -22.83
CA HIS A 41 -3.17 4.58 -22.22
C HIS A 41 -1.96 4.32 -23.14
N TRP A 42 -0.76 4.73 -22.70
CA TRP A 42 0.34 5.02 -23.62
C TRP A 42 1.41 3.93 -23.75
N LYS A 43 1.32 2.84 -22.99
CA LYS A 43 2.33 1.76 -23.03
C LYS A 43 1.73 0.40 -22.69
N SER A 44 2.29 -0.66 -23.33
CA SER A 44 1.90 -2.05 -23.08
C SER A 44 0.40 -2.32 -23.30
N ASN A 45 -0.17 -1.73 -24.38
CA ASN A 45 -1.59 -1.85 -24.69
C ASN A 45 -2.04 -3.28 -25.06
N ILE A 46 -1.11 -4.21 -25.23
CA ILE A 46 -1.40 -5.64 -25.29
C ILE A 46 -2.09 -6.14 -24.00
N ARG A 47 -1.79 -5.50 -22.86
CA ARG A 47 -2.35 -5.84 -21.54
C ARG A 47 -3.41 -4.85 -21.05
N LEU A 48 -3.93 -4.00 -21.94
CA LEU A 48 -4.93 -3.00 -21.56
C LEU A 48 -6.14 -3.62 -20.87
N GLU A 49 -6.61 -4.78 -21.35
CA GLU A 49 -7.74 -5.48 -20.74
C GLU A 49 -7.44 -5.92 -19.29
N GLU A 50 -6.23 -6.39 -19.02
CA GLU A 50 -5.79 -6.75 -17.66
C GLU A 50 -5.69 -5.50 -16.76
N SER A 51 -5.21 -4.38 -17.29
CA SER A 51 -5.17 -3.08 -16.60
C SER A 51 -6.59 -2.59 -16.29
N LEU A 52 -7.51 -2.64 -17.25
CA LEU A 52 -8.91 -2.25 -17.06
C LEU A 52 -9.66 -3.16 -16.09
N ARG A 53 -9.24 -4.41 -15.92
CA ARG A 53 -9.72 -5.32 -14.88
C ARG A 53 -9.03 -5.13 -13.52
N GLY A 54 -8.10 -4.18 -13.40
CA GLY A 54 -7.33 -3.90 -12.17
C GLY A 54 -6.37 -5.01 -11.76
N LYS A 55 -5.89 -5.83 -12.71
CA LYS A 55 -4.84 -6.82 -12.48
C LYS A 55 -3.45 -6.25 -12.68
N GLU A 56 -3.33 -5.25 -13.53
CA GLU A 56 -2.13 -4.47 -13.83
C GLU A 56 -2.39 -2.99 -13.59
N ASP A 57 -1.34 -2.16 -13.59
CA ASP A 57 -1.44 -0.71 -13.44
C ASP A 57 -2.15 -0.10 -14.66
N LEU A 58 -2.97 0.93 -14.44
CA LEU A 58 -3.53 1.75 -15.52
C LEU A 58 -2.57 2.90 -15.81
N ASP A 59 -1.84 2.82 -16.92
CA ASP A 59 -0.80 3.77 -17.31
C ASP A 59 -1.33 4.86 -18.24
N LEU A 60 -1.78 5.99 -17.72
CA LEU A 60 -2.32 7.11 -18.50
C LEU A 60 -1.26 8.19 -18.77
N LEU A 61 -1.12 8.60 -20.02
CA LEU A 61 -0.50 9.86 -20.42
C LEU A 61 -1.61 10.90 -20.56
N VAL A 62 -1.42 12.07 -19.95
CA VAL A 62 -2.41 13.15 -19.90
C VAL A 62 -1.75 14.45 -20.36
N ASP A 63 -2.49 15.28 -21.08
CA ASP A 63 -2.00 16.61 -21.46
C ASP A 63 -1.74 17.45 -20.20
N ARG A 64 -0.53 18.00 -20.13
CA ARG A 64 -0.12 18.80 -18.98
C ARG A 64 -0.95 20.08 -18.81
N ALA A 65 -1.52 20.62 -19.89
CA ALA A 65 -2.37 21.78 -19.81
C ALA A 65 -3.66 21.52 -18.99
N GLU A 66 -4.04 20.26 -18.85
CA GLU A 66 -5.27 19.82 -18.17
C GLU A 66 -4.99 19.17 -16.81
N GLU A 67 -3.77 19.36 -16.28
CA GLU A 67 -3.29 18.71 -15.04
C GLU A 67 -4.25 18.95 -13.86
N GLU A 68 -4.71 20.18 -13.65
CA GLU A 68 -5.58 20.53 -12.53
C GLU A 68 -6.95 19.86 -12.63
N ALA A 69 -7.59 19.93 -13.80
CA ALA A 69 -8.88 19.27 -14.05
C ALA A 69 -8.77 17.75 -13.90
N PHE A 70 -7.66 17.18 -14.36
CA PHE A 70 -7.38 15.77 -14.21
C PHE A 70 -7.29 15.35 -12.74
N TYR A 71 -6.57 16.10 -11.89
CA TYR A 71 -6.50 15.81 -10.46
C TYR A 71 -7.87 15.83 -9.79
N GLN A 72 -8.72 16.78 -10.13
CA GLN A 72 -10.10 16.87 -9.60
C GLN A 72 -10.90 15.61 -9.98
N ILE A 73 -10.84 15.20 -11.25
CA ILE A 73 -11.53 13.99 -11.73
C ILE A 73 -11.01 12.74 -11.02
N VAL A 74 -9.70 12.59 -10.85
CA VAL A 74 -9.08 11.48 -10.13
C VAL A 74 -9.63 11.37 -8.71
N GLN A 75 -9.71 12.48 -7.99
CA GLN A 75 -10.24 12.50 -6.62
C GLN A 75 -11.75 12.19 -6.57
N GLN A 76 -12.54 12.79 -7.47
CA GLN A 76 -13.99 12.55 -7.56
C GLN A 76 -14.30 11.08 -7.92
N SER A 77 -13.40 10.42 -8.65
CA SER A 77 -13.52 9.00 -8.97
C SER A 77 -13.07 8.06 -7.82
N GLY A 78 -12.80 8.62 -6.63
CA GLY A 78 -12.45 7.85 -5.43
C GLY A 78 -10.98 7.48 -5.31
N PHE A 79 -10.10 8.01 -6.16
CA PHE A 79 -8.67 7.80 -6.05
C PHE A 79 -8.04 8.74 -5.01
N LYS A 80 -7.01 8.23 -4.34
CA LYS A 80 -6.18 8.96 -3.39
C LYS A 80 -4.76 9.01 -3.91
N LEU A 81 -4.18 10.21 -3.94
CA LEU A 81 -2.81 10.42 -4.39
C LEU A 81 -1.80 9.81 -3.42
N ALA A 82 -0.73 9.26 -3.94
CA ALA A 82 0.31 8.66 -3.13
C ALA A 82 1.70 9.04 -3.62
N GLN A 83 2.61 9.24 -2.68
CA GLN A 83 4.02 9.47 -2.93
C GLN A 83 4.77 8.14 -2.94
N SER A 84 5.72 8.01 -3.87
CA SER A 84 6.66 6.90 -3.84
C SER A 84 7.52 6.93 -2.58
N ALA A 85 7.81 5.75 -2.03
CA ALA A 85 8.70 5.65 -0.88
C ALA A 85 10.06 6.32 -1.15
N SER A 86 10.61 7.00 -0.13
CA SER A 86 12.00 7.51 -0.12
C SER A 86 12.36 8.44 -1.29
N ASN A 87 11.42 9.29 -1.75
CA ASN A 87 11.64 10.22 -2.86
C ASN A 87 12.13 9.54 -4.16
N CYS A 88 11.68 8.32 -4.41
CA CYS A 88 11.98 7.59 -5.64
C CYS A 88 11.03 7.92 -6.79
N GLY A 89 10.16 8.91 -6.66
CA GLY A 89 9.26 9.41 -7.71
C GLY A 89 10.01 9.97 -8.92
N HIS A 90 9.28 10.18 -10.00
CA HIS A 90 9.76 10.82 -11.21
C HIS A 90 8.97 12.10 -11.47
N PRO A 91 9.60 13.21 -11.88
CA PRO A 91 8.88 14.45 -12.19
C PRO A 91 7.82 14.24 -13.28
N GLY A 92 6.63 14.82 -13.08
CA GLY A 92 5.51 14.67 -13.99
C GLY A 92 4.91 13.26 -14.05
N VAL A 93 5.18 12.44 -13.02
CA VAL A 93 4.61 11.10 -12.88
C VAL A 93 4.09 10.96 -11.46
N PHE A 94 2.85 10.55 -11.30
CA PHE A 94 2.28 10.32 -9.99
C PHE A 94 1.52 9.00 -9.91
N HIS A 95 1.28 8.58 -8.69
CA HIS A 95 0.55 7.37 -8.36
C HIS A 95 -0.73 7.74 -7.62
N ALA A 96 -1.83 7.12 -7.99
CA ALA A 96 -3.07 7.20 -7.23
C ALA A 96 -3.67 5.80 -7.06
N PHE A 97 -4.36 5.61 -5.94
CA PHE A 97 -4.97 4.34 -5.61
C PHE A 97 -6.45 4.53 -5.30
N ALA A 98 -7.28 3.59 -5.73
CA ALA A 98 -8.68 3.49 -5.34
C ALA A 98 -9.00 2.08 -4.85
N LEU A 99 -10.02 1.95 -4.00
CA LEU A 99 -10.48 0.65 -3.54
C LEU A 99 -11.50 0.08 -4.54
N ASP A 100 -11.20 -1.10 -5.08
CA ASP A 100 -12.22 -1.97 -5.68
C ASP A 100 -12.95 -2.69 -4.55
N GLU A 101 -14.13 -2.17 -4.19
CA GLU A 101 -14.91 -2.74 -3.08
C GLU A 101 -15.30 -4.19 -3.34
N ALA A 102 -15.64 -4.57 -4.58
CA ALA A 102 -16.06 -5.93 -4.93
C ALA A 102 -14.94 -6.95 -4.70
N GLY A 103 -13.70 -6.60 -5.02
CA GLY A 103 -12.52 -7.46 -4.87
C GLY A 103 -11.72 -7.22 -3.59
N ALA A 104 -12.10 -6.24 -2.76
CA ALA A 104 -11.32 -5.77 -1.59
C ALA A 104 -9.84 -5.56 -1.92
N ARG A 105 -9.53 -4.98 -3.08
CA ARG A 105 -8.16 -4.76 -3.58
C ARG A 105 -7.95 -3.30 -3.98
N LEU A 106 -6.70 -2.85 -3.95
CA LEU A 106 -6.36 -1.53 -4.45
C LEU A 106 -6.12 -1.57 -5.96
N LEU A 107 -6.73 -0.64 -6.66
CA LEU A 107 -6.48 -0.32 -8.07
C LEU A 107 -5.38 0.73 -8.11
N HIS A 108 -4.46 0.61 -9.06
CA HIS A 108 -3.36 1.54 -9.21
C HIS A 108 -3.48 2.31 -10.53
N LEU A 109 -3.60 3.62 -10.41
CA LEU A 109 -3.49 4.57 -11.50
C LEU A 109 -2.07 5.14 -11.50
N HIS A 110 -1.38 4.98 -12.61
CA HIS A 110 -0.05 5.52 -12.86
C HIS A 110 -0.13 6.56 -13.97
N ALA A 111 -0.21 7.82 -13.61
CA ALA A 111 -0.42 8.90 -14.55
C ALA A 111 0.87 9.67 -14.85
N TYR A 112 0.98 10.10 -16.10
CA TYR A 112 2.13 10.79 -16.66
C TYR A 112 1.69 12.07 -17.34
N PHE A 113 2.36 13.19 -17.03
CA PHE A 113 2.24 14.45 -17.77
C PHE A 113 3.43 14.70 -18.70
N GLN A 114 4.34 13.75 -18.75
CA GLN A 114 5.50 13.78 -19.65
C GLN A 114 6.03 12.39 -19.91
N VAL A 115 6.53 12.17 -21.11
CA VAL A 115 7.14 10.91 -21.49
C VAL A 115 8.55 10.81 -20.92
N VAL A 116 8.70 10.07 -19.84
CA VAL A 116 9.99 9.74 -19.23
C VAL A 116 10.28 8.26 -19.36
N THR A 117 11.49 7.92 -19.79
CA THR A 117 11.90 6.55 -20.06
C THR A 117 13.38 6.31 -19.78
N GLY A 118 13.87 5.12 -20.10
CA GLY A 118 15.19 4.60 -19.77
C GLY A 118 15.06 3.36 -18.92
N ASP A 119 16.01 3.12 -18.00
CA ASP A 119 15.86 2.00 -17.06
C ASP A 119 14.71 2.24 -16.07
N SER A 120 14.16 1.17 -15.54
CA SER A 120 12.99 1.22 -14.65
C SER A 120 13.27 1.97 -13.34
N VAL A 121 14.53 2.07 -12.94
CA VAL A 121 14.95 2.64 -11.67
C VAL A 121 15.08 4.16 -11.72
N VAL A 122 15.73 4.71 -12.77
CA VAL A 122 16.07 6.15 -12.83
C VAL A 122 15.22 6.91 -13.85
N LYS A 123 14.78 6.25 -14.95
CA LYS A 123 14.10 6.89 -16.09
C LYS A 123 14.87 8.15 -16.55
N ALA A 124 16.10 7.95 -16.99
CA ALA A 124 17.07 9.03 -17.21
C ALA A 124 16.79 9.94 -18.41
N TYR A 125 15.79 9.63 -19.23
CA TYR A 125 15.47 10.36 -20.47
C TYR A 125 14.06 10.95 -20.42
N ARG A 126 13.89 12.13 -21.05
CA ARG A 126 12.62 12.76 -21.32
C ARG A 126 12.49 13.03 -22.81
N PHE A 127 11.36 12.64 -23.39
CA PHE A 127 11.03 12.90 -24.78
C PHE A 127 9.81 13.81 -24.86
N PRO A 128 9.91 14.99 -25.51
CA PRO A 128 8.75 15.88 -25.69
C PRO A 128 7.89 15.41 -26.88
N ILE A 129 7.33 14.22 -26.75
CA ILE A 129 6.51 13.55 -27.78
C ILE A 129 5.06 13.32 -27.30
N GLU A 130 4.68 13.99 -26.23
CA GLU A 130 3.35 13.84 -25.63
C GLU A 130 2.25 14.15 -26.67
N ALA A 131 2.40 15.24 -27.42
CA ALA A 131 1.44 15.63 -28.47
C ALA A 131 1.29 14.54 -29.55
N ASP A 132 2.42 13.99 -30.01
CA ASP A 132 2.39 12.92 -31.03
C ASP A 132 1.57 11.70 -30.55
N LEU A 133 1.66 11.35 -29.26
CA LEU A 133 0.94 10.21 -28.69
C LEU A 133 -0.52 10.53 -28.38
N LEU A 134 -0.83 11.77 -27.99
CA LEU A 134 -2.17 12.21 -27.64
C LEU A 134 -3.01 12.54 -28.87
N ASP A 135 -2.40 13.09 -29.94
CA ASP A 135 -3.11 13.48 -31.16
C ASP A 135 -3.30 12.30 -32.14
N SER A 136 -2.31 11.39 -32.18
CA SER A 136 -2.35 10.18 -32.99
C SER A 136 -2.83 8.99 -32.15
N ASN A 137 -4.12 8.98 -31.81
CA ASN A 137 -4.70 7.90 -31.02
C ASN A 137 -5.85 7.19 -31.73
N CYS A 138 -6.11 5.98 -31.31
CA CYS A 138 -7.24 5.16 -31.70
C CYS A 138 -7.97 4.66 -30.45
N GLN A 139 -9.17 4.12 -30.61
CA GLN A 139 -9.94 3.59 -29.50
C GLN A 139 -9.71 2.07 -29.37
N LYS A 140 -9.43 1.61 -28.15
CA LYS A 140 -9.34 0.19 -27.81
C LYS A 140 -10.05 -0.05 -26.48
N LEU A 141 -11.03 -0.92 -26.44
CA LEU A 141 -11.83 -1.20 -25.24
C LEU A 141 -12.39 0.08 -24.57
N GLY A 142 -12.81 1.07 -25.37
CA GLY A 142 -13.36 2.33 -24.89
C GLY A 142 -12.33 3.33 -24.32
N VAL A 143 -11.03 3.05 -24.45
CA VAL A 143 -9.92 3.90 -23.97
C VAL A 143 -9.08 4.36 -25.15
N PRO A 144 -8.69 5.67 -25.21
CA PRO A 144 -7.72 6.13 -26.19
C PRO A 144 -6.35 5.45 -25.99
N VAL A 145 -5.77 4.95 -27.09
CA VAL A 145 -4.41 4.39 -27.12
C VAL A 145 -3.64 4.98 -28.30
N PRO A 146 -2.31 5.08 -28.30
CA PRO A 146 -1.53 5.51 -29.46
C PRO A 146 -1.81 4.61 -30.65
N THR A 147 -1.65 5.13 -31.89
CA THR A 147 -1.72 4.29 -33.09
C THR A 147 -0.69 3.16 -33.02
N PRO A 148 -0.90 2.03 -33.70
CA PRO A 148 0.05 0.91 -33.69
C PRO A 148 1.46 1.31 -34.09
N GLU A 149 1.61 2.25 -35.04
CA GLU A 149 2.90 2.78 -35.48
C GLU A 149 3.59 3.57 -34.39
N ALA A 150 2.86 4.43 -33.68
CA ALA A 150 3.37 5.20 -32.56
C ALA A 150 3.73 4.28 -31.38
N GLU A 151 2.92 3.27 -31.11
CA GLU A 151 3.18 2.29 -30.05
C GLU A 151 4.44 1.46 -30.37
N LEU A 152 4.60 0.99 -31.61
CA LEU A 152 5.79 0.25 -32.04
C LEU A 152 7.05 1.12 -31.96
N ALA A 153 6.99 2.34 -32.48
CA ALA A 153 8.12 3.30 -32.41
C ALA A 153 8.53 3.59 -30.96
N LEU A 154 7.57 3.83 -30.08
CA LEU A 154 7.78 4.06 -28.66
C LEU A 154 8.34 2.83 -27.95
N PHE A 155 7.81 1.64 -28.26
CA PHE A 155 8.29 0.39 -27.69
C PHE A 155 9.76 0.16 -28.01
N VAL A 156 10.16 0.31 -29.28
CA VAL A 156 11.56 0.14 -29.72
C VAL A 156 12.46 1.16 -29.01
N LEU A 157 12.06 2.43 -28.93
CA LEU A 157 12.81 3.47 -28.23
C LEU A 157 13.01 3.13 -26.74
N ARG A 158 11.95 2.75 -26.07
CA ARG A 158 11.97 2.40 -24.65
C ARG A 158 12.86 1.18 -24.39
N MET A 159 12.71 0.12 -25.18
CA MET A 159 13.48 -1.11 -25.00
C MET A 159 14.97 -0.93 -25.34
N ALA A 160 15.30 -0.19 -26.40
CA ALA A 160 16.69 0.14 -26.71
C ALA A 160 17.38 0.88 -25.55
N LEU A 161 16.73 1.88 -24.96
CA LEU A 161 17.28 2.62 -23.82
C LEU A 161 17.38 1.79 -22.53
N LYS A 162 16.46 0.86 -22.28
CA LYS A 162 16.53 -0.10 -21.17
C LYS A 162 17.77 -0.99 -21.27
N HIS A 163 18.12 -1.44 -22.45
CA HIS A 163 19.28 -2.32 -22.67
C HIS A 163 20.63 -1.65 -22.42
N THR A 164 20.69 -0.36 -22.13
CA THR A 164 21.92 0.34 -21.71
C THR A 164 22.25 0.16 -20.23
N SER A 165 21.37 -0.45 -19.44
CA SER A 165 21.54 -0.65 -18.01
C SER A 165 21.75 -2.12 -17.66
N VAL A 166 22.88 -2.45 -17.03
CA VAL A 166 23.18 -3.82 -16.55
C VAL A 166 22.12 -4.32 -15.57
N LEU A 167 21.64 -3.43 -14.69
CA LEU A 167 20.57 -3.78 -13.73
C LEU A 167 19.27 -4.14 -14.46
N GLU A 168 18.89 -3.37 -15.46
CA GLU A 168 17.68 -3.63 -16.25
C GLU A 168 17.82 -4.94 -17.05
N LEU A 169 18.99 -5.18 -17.64
CA LEU A 169 19.27 -6.44 -18.34
C LEU A 169 19.08 -7.65 -17.41
N ALA A 170 19.54 -7.55 -16.17
CA ALA A 170 19.35 -8.62 -15.18
C ALA A 170 17.87 -8.79 -14.75
N LEU A 171 17.13 -7.69 -14.64
CA LEU A 171 15.70 -7.72 -14.29
C LEU A 171 14.85 -8.34 -15.42
N VAL A 172 15.14 -7.95 -16.66
CA VAL A 172 14.35 -8.38 -17.84
C VAL A 172 14.74 -9.79 -18.30
N ALA A 173 15.95 -10.26 -17.98
CA ALA A 173 16.46 -11.57 -18.45
C ALA A 173 15.54 -12.75 -18.11
N ARG A 174 14.87 -12.73 -16.95
CA ARG A 174 13.97 -13.80 -16.50
C ARG A 174 12.63 -13.85 -17.23
N GLY A 175 12.21 -12.74 -17.85
CA GLY A 175 10.92 -12.61 -18.53
C GLY A 175 11.05 -12.06 -19.95
N TYR A 176 12.20 -12.21 -20.62
CA TYR A 176 12.45 -11.59 -21.91
C TYR A 176 11.46 -12.06 -23.01
N GLN A 177 10.93 -13.27 -22.87
CA GLN A 177 9.93 -13.79 -23.82
C GLN A 177 8.70 -12.88 -23.91
N SER A 178 8.26 -12.29 -22.82
CA SER A 178 7.13 -11.35 -22.84
C SER A 178 7.41 -10.07 -23.65
N VAL A 179 8.67 -9.65 -23.73
CA VAL A 179 9.11 -8.52 -24.59
C VAL A 179 9.02 -8.89 -26.05
N VAL A 180 9.43 -10.13 -26.38
CA VAL A 180 9.36 -10.65 -27.76
C VAL A 180 7.90 -10.82 -28.19
N ASP A 181 7.06 -11.37 -27.30
CA ASP A 181 5.63 -11.57 -27.58
C ASP A 181 4.92 -10.22 -27.81
N GLU A 182 5.19 -9.21 -26.96
CA GLU A 182 4.68 -7.84 -27.16
C GLU A 182 5.17 -7.25 -28.50
N LEU A 183 6.45 -7.40 -28.82
CA LEU A 183 7.01 -6.93 -30.08
C LEU A 183 6.35 -7.59 -31.31
N MET A 184 6.14 -8.90 -31.27
CA MET A 184 5.50 -9.64 -32.37
C MET A 184 4.08 -9.13 -32.65
N VAL A 185 3.31 -8.87 -31.59
CA VAL A 185 1.97 -8.31 -31.70
C VAL A 185 1.99 -6.91 -32.31
N LEU A 186 2.88 -6.05 -31.85
CA LEU A 186 3.03 -4.68 -32.37
C LEU A 186 3.47 -4.66 -33.85
N GLN A 187 4.40 -5.54 -34.23
CA GLN A 187 4.83 -5.66 -35.62
C GLN A 187 3.74 -6.18 -36.57
N ALA A 188 2.84 -7.01 -36.06
CA ALA A 188 1.71 -7.52 -36.84
C ALA A 188 0.63 -6.47 -37.08
N ALA A 189 0.50 -5.48 -36.18
CA ALA A 189 -0.52 -4.43 -36.21
C ALA A 189 -0.06 -3.14 -36.91
N ALA A 190 1.23 -2.80 -36.85
CA ALA A 190 1.77 -1.53 -37.29
C ALA A 190 2.33 -1.57 -38.72
N ASP A 191 2.20 -0.46 -39.44
CA ASP A 191 3.01 -0.19 -40.62
C ASP A 191 4.45 0.13 -40.16
N ARG A 192 5.38 -0.71 -40.60
CA ARG A 192 6.79 -0.63 -40.16
C ARG A 192 7.50 0.63 -40.65
N ASP A 193 7.20 1.07 -41.87
CA ASP A 193 7.86 2.23 -42.47
C ASP A 193 7.33 3.51 -41.84
N ALA A 194 6.03 3.58 -41.58
CA ALA A 194 5.43 4.69 -40.83
C ALA A 194 5.94 4.75 -39.38
N ALA A 195 6.09 3.60 -38.70
CA ALA A 195 6.70 3.54 -37.38
C ALA A 195 8.17 4.01 -37.37
N ALA A 196 8.94 3.60 -38.39
CA ALA A 196 10.33 4.06 -38.55
C ALA A 196 10.42 5.58 -38.81
N ALA A 197 9.49 6.13 -39.60
CA ALA A 197 9.41 7.57 -39.85
C ALA A 197 9.12 8.36 -38.58
N LEU A 198 8.15 7.90 -37.76
CA LEU A 198 7.87 8.48 -36.44
C LEU A 198 9.08 8.42 -35.52
N TRP A 199 9.71 7.24 -35.43
CA TRP A 199 10.89 7.04 -34.59
C TRP A 199 12.06 7.97 -35.00
N CYS A 200 12.29 8.18 -36.31
CA CYS A 200 13.30 9.11 -36.83
C CYS A 200 13.02 10.58 -36.44
N ARG A 201 11.74 10.96 -36.29
CA ARG A 201 11.40 12.31 -35.76
C ARG A 201 11.75 12.44 -34.28
N TRP A 202 11.64 11.38 -33.50
CA TRP A 202 11.87 11.38 -32.05
C TRP A 202 13.35 11.19 -31.68
N VAL A 203 14.13 10.54 -32.55
CA VAL A 203 15.56 10.25 -32.32
C VAL A 203 16.39 11.07 -33.32
N PRO A 204 17.05 12.16 -32.86
CA PRO A 204 17.84 13.01 -33.74
C PRO A 204 18.95 12.23 -34.51
N ASP A 205 19.26 12.65 -35.72
CA ASP A 205 20.30 12.08 -36.58
C ASP A 205 20.19 10.55 -36.75
N SER A 206 18.99 10.01 -36.75
CA SER A 206 18.72 8.61 -37.01
C SER A 206 18.15 8.37 -38.40
N ASN A 207 18.12 7.12 -38.80
CA ASN A 207 17.55 6.68 -40.07
C ASN A 207 16.70 5.41 -39.87
N PRO A 208 15.87 5.03 -40.85
CA PRO A 208 15.03 3.80 -40.76
C PRO A 208 15.85 2.51 -40.55
N GLU A 209 17.10 2.48 -41.01
CA GLU A 209 17.97 1.32 -40.84
C GLU A 209 18.35 1.12 -39.37
N MET A 210 18.65 2.21 -38.66
CA MET A 210 18.93 2.17 -37.21
C MET A 210 17.70 1.70 -36.39
N PHE A 211 16.48 2.11 -36.79
CA PHE A 211 15.24 1.60 -36.20
C PHE A 211 15.12 0.10 -36.41
N ASN A 212 15.35 -0.36 -37.65
CA ASN A 212 15.26 -1.75 -38.03
C ASN A 212 16.32 -2.63 -37.35
N ASP A 213 17.53 -2.10 -37.13
CA ASP A 213 18.57 -2.78 -36.35
C ASP A 213 18.16 -2.96 -34.89
N ALA A 214 17.64 -1.90 -34.27
CA ALA A 214 17.13 -1.97 -32.90
C ALA A 214 15.96 -2.95 -32.77
N LEU A 215 15.02 -2.91 -33.72
CA LEU A 215 13.87 -3.82 -33.78
C LEU A 215 14.31 -5.29 -33.88
N ARG A 216 15.25 -5.62 -34.79
CA ARG A 216 15.80 -6.97 -34.93
C ARG A 216 16.52 -7.43 -33.68
N ALA A 217 17.35 -6.56 -33.09
CA ALA A 217 18.10 -6.89 -31.88
C ALA A 217 17.17 -7.16 -30.67
N ILE A 218 16.06 -6.41 -30.53
CA ILE A 218 15.05 -6.62 -29.48
C ILE A 218 14.30 -7.93 -29.72
N GLY A 219 14.01 -8.29 -30.97
CA GLY A 219 13.28 -9.51 -31.32
C GLY A 219 14.06 -10.81 -31.09
N ASP A 220 15.37 -10.76 -30.90
CA ASP A 220 16.19 -11.96 -30.66
C ASP A 220 16.62 -12.06 -29.17
N PRO A 221 16.05 -13.01 -28.41
CA PRO A 221 16.43 -13.23 -27.01
C PRO A 221 17.91 -13.57 -26.83
N ARG A 222 18.57 -14.15 -27.85
CA ARG A 222 19.97 -14.59 -27.78
C ARG A 222 20.95 -13.48 -28.13
N ALA A 223 20.49 -12.42 -28.80
CA ALA A 223 21.33 -11.33 -29.33
C ALA A 223 21.69 -10.26 -28.28
N LEU A 224 22.07 -10.63 -27.07
CA LEU A 224 22.34 -9.68 -25.97
C LEU A 224 23.35 -8.60 -26.38
N GLY A 225 24.45 -8.96 -27.05
CA GLY A 225 25.48 -8.02 -27.50
C GLY A 225 24.94 -7.00 -28.52
N GLN A 226 24.08 -7.45 -29.45
CA GLN A 226 23.44 -6.59 -30.45
C GLN A 226 22.44 -5.64 -29.79
N ARG A 227 21.66 -6.11 -28.80
CA ARG A 227 20.74 -5.27 -28.00
C ARG A 227 21.47 -4.16 -27.27
N ILE A 228 22.59 -4.48 -26.61
CA ILE A 228 23.42 -3.50 -25.90
C ILE A 228 24.00 -2.49 -26.92
N THR A 229 24.53 -2.96 -28.05
CA THR A 229 25.11 -2.10 -29.06
C THR A 229 24.07 -1.17 -29.69
N ALA A 230 22.88 -1.69 -30.03
CA ALA A 230 21.77 -0.89 -30.53
C ALA A 230 21.33 0.15 -29.47
N GLY A 231 21.19 -0.27 -28.21
CA GLY A 231 20.86 0.62 -27.11
C GLY A 231 21.86 1.75 -26.92
N LEU A 232 23.16 1.47 -26.96
CA LEU A 232 24.22 2.47 -26.84
C LEU A 232 24.23 3.44 -28.03
N ARG A 233 23.99 2.97 -29.27
CA ARG A 233 23.83 3.80 -30.44
C ARG A 233 22.64 4.76 -30.27
N VAL A 234 21.48 4.27 -29.90
CA VAL A 234 20.29 5.11 -29.62
C VAL A 234 20.60 6.11 -28.50
N ALA A 235 21.17 5.67 -27.38
CA ALA A 235 21.50 6.53 -26.26
C ALA A 235 22.49 7.64 -26.62
N SER A 236 23.38 7.39 -27.62
CA SER A 236 24.32 8.41 -28.11
C SER A 236 23.62 9.52 -28.91
N ARG A 237 22.55 9.18 -29.66
CA ARG A 237 21.77 10.14 -30.45
C ARG A 237 20.86 11.00 -29.57
N VAL A 238 20.27 10.40 -28.52
CA VAL A 238 19.34 11.08 -27.61
C VAL A 238 20.02 11.68 -26.38
N ARG A 239 21.31 12.05 -26.47
CA ARG A 239 22.02 12.68 -25.34
C ARG A 239 21.36 13.97 -24.88
N GLY A 240 20.79 14.77 -25.79
CA GLY A 240 20.05 15.99 -25.49
C GLY A 240 18.77 15.77 -24.70
N ASN A 241 18.20 14.56 -24.75
CA ASN A 241 16.99 14.16 -24.01
C ASN A 241 17.30 13.66 -22.60
N ARG A 242 18.58 13.63 -22.17
CA ARG A 242 18.93 13.22 -20.80
C ARG A 242 18.47 14.26 -19.79
N ARG A 243 17.81 13.80 -18.75
CA ARG A 243 17.39 14.62 -17.59
C ARG A 243 18.53 14.86 -16.61
N MET A 244 19.54 14.01 -16.62
CA MET A 244 20.63 14.00 -15.65
C MET A 244 21.94 13.69 -16.35
N GLY A 245 23.04 14.27 -15.85
CA GLY A 245 24.39 13.93 -16.30
C GLY A 245 24.73 12.46 -16.05
N ALA A 246 25.66 11.90 -16.81
CA ALA A 246 26.00 10.48 -16.76
C ALA A 246 26.43 10.01 -15.36
N LEU A 247 27.26 10.78 -14.66
CA LEU A 247 27.66 10.48 -13.28
C LEU A 247 26.46 10.52 -12.31
N ALA A 248 25.59 11.51 -12.45
CA ALA A 248 24.38 11.62 -11.61
C ALA A 248 23.44 10.42 -11.82
N VAL A 249 23.30 9.90 -13.04
CA VAL A 249 22.53 8.68 -13.32
C VAL A 249 23.14 7.47 -12.59
N ILE A 250 24.46 7.33 -12.59
CA ILE A 250 25.14 6.22 -11.91
C ILE A 250 24.91 6.30 -10.39
N VAL A 251 25.15 7.48 -9.80
CA VAL A 251 24.96 7.72 -8.37
C VAL A 251 23.51 7.46 -7.97
N GLU A 252 22.54 8.01 -8.72
CA GLU A 252 21.11 7.83 -8.44
C GLU A 252 20.67 6.36 -8.60
N ARG A 253 21.21 5.65 -9.56
CA ARG A 253 20.96 4.21 -9.74
C ARG A 253 21.43 3.41 -8.53
N TRP A 254 22.64 3.66 -8.03
CA TRP A 254 23.14 3.00 -6.83
C TRP A 254 22.37 3.40 -5.57
N ARG A 255 22.04 4.68 -5.43
CA ARG A 255 21.20 5.16 -4.32
C ARG A 255 19.84 4.43 -4.30
N ARG A 256 19.15 4.39 -5.44
CA ARG A 256 17.84 3.70 -5.54
C ARG A 256 17.97 2.19 -5.38
N ALA A 257 18.98 1.57 -5.94
CA ALA A 257 19.24 0.14 -5.74
C ALA A 257 19.51 -0.18 -4.26
N GLY A 258 20.33 0.62 -3.58
CA GLY A 258 20.55 0.50 -2.14
C GLY A 258 19.27 0.68 -1.33
N LEU A 259 18.41 1.64 -1.67
CA LEU A 259 17.10 1.82 -1.05
C LEU A 259 16.17 0.63 -1.30
N MET A 260 16.15 0.07 -2.51
CA MET A 260 15.35 -1.13 -2.81
C MET A 260 15.80 -2.32 -1.95
N VAL A 261 17.10 -2.53 -1.80
CA VAL A 261 17.65 -3.58 -0.93
C VAL A 261 17.29 -3.31 0.53
N HIS A 262 17.51 -2.08 1.00
CA HIS A 262 17.16 -1.67 2.37
C HIS A 262 15.67 -1.89 2.66
N HIS A 263 14.77 -1.45 1.76
CA HIS A 263 13.33 -1.64 1.92
C HIS A 263 12.92 -3.12 1.86
N ARG A 264 13.59 -3.92 1.04
CA ARG A 264 13.30 -5.35 0.93
C ARG A 264 13.73 -6.14 2.16
N LEU A 265 14.83 -5.74 2.80
CA LEU A 265 15.45 -6.49 3.91
C LEU A 265 15.04 -5.97 5.29
N LEU A 266 14.94 -4.66 5.46
CA LEU A 266 14.81 -4.01 6.77
C LEU A 266 13.46 -3.33 6.98
N ASP A 267 12.92 -2.69 5.98
CA ASP A 267 11.71 -1.88 6.14
C ASP A 267 10.95 -1.81 4.80
N ARG A 268 9.91 -2.62 4.66
CA ARG A 268 9.07 -2.65 3.45
C ARG A 268 8.26 -1.35 3.34
N ARG A 269 8.92 -0.28 2.95
CA ARG A 269 8.26 1.01 2.70
C ARG A 269 7.73 1.04 1.27
N ASN A 270 6.43 0.93 1.14
CA ASN A 270 5.70 1.15 -0.11
C ASN A 270 5.28 2.63 -0.22
N ALA A 271 4.48 2.94 -1.23
CA ALA A 271 3.93 4.28 -1.40
C ALA A 271 3.12 4.72 -0.18
N ARG A 272 2.98 6.02 0.02
CA ARG A 272 2.24 6.62 1.13
C ARG A 272 1.21 7.59 0.60
N PRO A 273 -0.04 7.58 1.11
CA PRO A 273 -0.99 8.65 0.87
C PRO A 273 -0.37 10.03 1.14
N MET A 274 -0.63 11.00 0.25
CA MET A 274 0.02 12.32 0.31
C MET A 274 -0.45 13.15 1.52
N ASP A 275 -1.71 13.04 1.91
CA ASP A 275 -2.29 13.81 3.02
C ASP A 275 -2.19 13.11 4.38
N GLY A 276 -1.31 12.16 4.48
CA GLY A 276 -1.10 11.37 5.67
C GLY A 276 -1.81 10.02 5.63
N GLY A 277 -1.40 9.16 6.55
CA GLY A 277 -2.02 7.87 6.79
C GLY A 277 -3.11 7.94 7.84
N ALA A 278 -3.42 6.80 8.43
CA ALA A 278 -4.39 6.71 9.51
C ALA A 278 -3.99 5.61 10.53
N VAL A 279 -4.42 5.77 11.78
CA VAL A 279 -4.38 4.73 12.80
C VAL A 279 -5.76 4.10 12.91
N ILE A 280 -5.88 2.84 12.51
CA ILE A 280 -7.10 2.07 12.53
C ILE A 280 -7.01 1.02 13.64
N ALA A 281 -7.87 1.15 14.64
CA ALA A 281 -7.87 0.27 15.81
C ALA A 281 -8.90 -0.87 15.65
N LEU A 282 -8.43 -2.11 15.58
CA LEU A 282 -9.31 -3.28 15.60
C LEU A 282 -9.53 -3.71 17.04
N VAL A 283 -10.76 -3.58 17.51
CA VAL A 283 -11.17 -3.99 18.86
C VAL A 283 -12.25 -5.05 18.81
N GLY A 284 -12.50 -5.71 19.92
CA GLY A 284 -13.53 -6.75 20.05
C GLY A 284 -13.04 -7.95 20.83
N PRO A 285 -13.94 -8.87 21.21
CA PRO A 285 -13.66 -9.96 22.12
C PRO A 285 -12.65 -10.99 21.58
N LYS A 286 -12.17 -11.83 22.48
CA LYS A 286 -11.29 -12.95 22.11
C LYS A 286 -12.00 -13.80 21.04
N ALA A 287 -11.24 -14.25 20.04
CA ALA A 287 -11.74 -15.02 18.88
C ALA A 287 -12.67 -14.27 17.90
N SER A 288 -12.80 -12.93 17.99
CA SER A 288 -13.56 -12.13 17.01
C SER A 288 -12.89 -11.98 15.63
N GLY A 289 -11.68 -12.48 15.43
CA GLY A 289 -11.00 -12.43 14.14
C GLY A 289 -10.04 -11.24 13.92
N LYS A 290 -9.77 -10.41 14.96
CA LYS A 290 -8.89 -9.22 14.84
C LYS A 290 -7.59 -9.45 14.07
N SER A 291 -6.78 -10.40 14.52
CA SER A 291 -5.47 -10.67 13.92
C SER A 291 -5.58 -11.23 12.51
N THR A 292 -6.64 -12.00 12.21
CA THR A 292 -6.91 -12.54 10.88
C THR A 292 -7.29 -11.43 9.91
N LEU A 293 -8.26 -10.60 10.30
CA LEU A 293 -8.75 -9.48 9.49
C LEU A 293 -7.68 -8.40 9.33
N GLY A 294 -6.98 -8.02 10.40
CA GLY A 294 -5.86 -7.09 10.35
C GLY A 294 -4.73 -7.59 9.43
N GLY A 295 -4.40 -8.87 9.51
CA GLY A 295 -3.41 -9.49 8.61
C GLY A 295 -3.86 -9.56 7.15
N ARG A 296 -5.17 -9.71 6.88
CA ARG A 296 -5.72 -9.63 5.52
C ARG A 296 -5.66 -8.21 4.98
N LEU A 297 -6.13 -7.23 5.74
CA LEU A 297 -6.07 -5.81 5.36
C LEU A 297 -4.64 -5.38 5.07
N THR A 298 -3.70 -5.75 5.97
CA THR A 298 -2.26 -5.46 5.78
C THR A 298 -1.72 -6.08 4.50
N ARG A 299 -2.12 -7.28 4.13
CA ARG A 299 -1.69 -7.91 2.87
C ARG A 299 -2.32 -7.26 1.65
N THR A 300 -3.58 -6.88 1.72
CA THR A 300 -4.31 -6.25 0.61
C THR A 300 -3.73 -4.87 0.29
N PHE A 301 -3.65 -3.99 1.28
CA PHE A 301 -3.14 -2.63 1.09
C PHE A 301 -1.62 -2.58 1.01
N GLY A 302 -0.94 -3.46 1.73
CA GLY A 302 0.52 -3.52 1.81
C GLY A 302 1.24 -3.99 0.55
N ARG A 303 0.50 -4.36 -0.50
CA ARG A 303 1.09 -4.58 -1.83
C ARG A 303 1.57 -3.28 -2.46
N HIS A 304 0.89 -2.18 -2.18
CA HIS A 304 1.11 -0.87 -2.81
C HIS A 304 1.45 0.22 -1.80
N LEU A 305 0.88 0.17 -0.58
CA LEU A 305 0.99 1.21 0.44
C LEU A 305 1.82 0.75 1.65
N ASP A 306 2.41 1.72 2.39
CA ASP A 306 3.09 1.46 3.68
C ASP A 306 2.04 1.15 4.75
N VAL A 307 1.81 -0.13 4.99
CA VAL A 307 0.85 -0.61 5.99
C VAL A 307 1.57 -1.36 7.10
N ARG A 308 1.29 -0.98 8.33
CA ARG A 308 1.92 -1.55 9.53
C ARG A 308 0.89 -2.20 10.42
N HIS A 309 1.07 -3.48 10.72
CA HIS A 309 0.22 -4.19 11.68
C HIS A 309 0.92 -4.25 13.03
N VAL A 310 0.29 -3.71 14.08
CA VAL A 310 0.88 -3.52 15.40
C VAL A 310 -0.01 -4.13 16.48
N HIS A 311 0.56 -4.96 17.33
CA HIS A 311 -0.17 -5.56 18.47
C HIS A 311 0.05 -4.73 19.74
N VAL A 312 -0.98 -3.96 20.15
CA VAL A 312 -0.91 -3.03 21.29
C VAL A 312 -1.03 -3.72 22.64
N GLY A 313 -1.67 -4.89 22.68
CA GLY A 313 -1.83 -5.65 23.93
C GLY A 313 -0.51 -6.15 24.54
N LYS A 314 0.52 -6.34 23.73
CA LYS A 314 1.86 -6.75 24.17
C LYS A 314 2.92 -5.79 23.58
N PRO A 315 3.02 -4.55 24.08
CA PRO A 315 3.97 -3.58 23.55
C PRO A 315 5.42 -4.04 23.82
N PRO A 316 6.36 -3.77 22.90
CA PRO A 316 7.76 -4.00 23.15
C PRO A 316 8.25 -3.12 24.30
N ALA A 317 9.18 -3.64 25.10
CA ALA A 317 9.79 -2.88 26.18
C ALA A 317 10.57 -1.68 25.60
N THR A 318 10.46 -0.53 26.24
CA THR A 318 11.31 0.63 26.00
C THR A 318 12.67 0.46 26.71
N LEU A 319 13.65 1.28 26.38
CA LEU A 319 14.94 1.26 27.06
C LEU A 319 14.79 1.43 28.59
N LEU A 320 13.81 2.22 29.02
CA LEU A 320 13.53 2.47 30.45
C LEU A 320 12.94 1.23 31.15
N THR A 321 12.11 0.45 30.46
CA THR A 321 11.36 -0.66 31.05
C THR A 321 12.00 -2.03 30.78
N MET A 322 13.00 -2.10 29.91
CA MET A 322 13.60 -3.37 29.43
C MET A 322 14.15 -4.21 30.60
N LEU A 323 14.99 -3.62 31.44
CA LEU A 323 15.60 -4.34 32.57
C LEU A 323 14.57 -4.73 33.64
N PRO A 324 13.71 -3.79 34.15
CA PRO A 324 12.69 -4.17 35.13
C PRO A 324 11.70 -5.21 34.59
N ARG A 325 11.25 -5.10 33.33
CA ARG A 325 10.35 -6.09 32.72
C ARG A 325 10.97 -7.47 32.55
N ALA A 326 12.26 -7.56 32.30
CA ALA A 326 12.99 -8.84 32.25
C ALA A 326 13.02 -9.55 33.62
N ALA A 327 13.04 -8.78 34.72
CA ALA A 327 13.03 -9.33 36.09
C ALA A 327 11.63 -9.83 36.56
N ILE A 328 10.54 -9.31 36.02
CA ILE A 328 9.16 -9.65 36.44
C ILE A 328 8.84 -11.14 36.32
N PRO A 329 9.15 -11.86 35.22
CA PRO A 329 8.90 -13.30 35.14
C PRO A 329 9.60 -14.11 36.23
N LEU A 330 10.82 -13.69 36.61
CA LEU A 330 11.56 -14.31 37.69
C LEU A 330 10.90 -14.03 39.05
N ALA A 331 10.51 -12.79 39.31
CA ALA A 331 9.79 -12.42 40.53
C ALA A 331 8.46 -13.20 40.67
N ARG A 332 7.73 -13.42 39.57
CA ARG A 332 6.48 -14.20 39.55
C ARG A 332 6.68 -15.71 39.75
N LYS A 333 7.86 -16.25 39.47
CA LYS A 333 8.17 -17.64 39.84
C LYS A 333 8.35 -17.79 41.35
N VAL A 334 8.95 -16.77 41.99
CA VAL A 334 9.13 -16.73 43.44
C VAL A 334 7.82 -16.42 44.18
N PHE A 335 6.97 -15.57 43.60
CA PHE A 335 5.70 -15.15 44.17
C PHE A 335 4.51 -15.52 43.24
N PRO A 336 4.02 -16.77 43.27
CA PRO A 336 2.94 -17.22 42.35
C PRO A 336 1.65 -16.41 42.42
N GLY A 337 1.32 -15.86 43.61
CA GLY A 337 0.14 -15.01 43.84
C GLY A 337 0.19 -13.65 43.11
N GLU A 338 1.34 -13.28 42.48
CA GLU A 338 1.56 -12.04 41.74
C GLU A 338 1.32 -12.20 40.23
N ARG A 339 0.78 -13.33 39.77
CA ARG A 339 0.41 -13.54 38.37
C ARG A 339 -0.71 -12.60 37.97
N SER A 340 -0.64 -12.02 36.78
CA SER A 340 -1.64 -11.04 36.29
C SER A 340 -3.06 -11.59 36.28
N GLY A 341 -3.25 -12.87 36.01
CA GLY A 341 -4.58 -13.55 36.04
C GLY A 341 -5.25 -13.56 37.41
N GLU A 342 -4.47 -13.53 38.52
CA GLU A 342 -5.03 -13.46 39.86
C GLU A 342 -5.74 -12.12 40.14
N TYR A 343 -5.24 -11.02 39.51
CA TYR A 343 -5.87 -9.69 39.63
C TYR A 343 -7.02 -9.46 38.64
N GLU A 344 -7.27 -10.40 37.72
CA GLU A 344 -8.46 -10.39 36.85
C GLU A 344 -9.66 -11.07 37.52
N LYS A 345 -9.45 -11.79 38.62
CA LYS A 345 -10.53 -12.45 39.40
C LYS A 345 -11.45 -11.40 40.04
N PRO A 346 -12.77 -11.58 40.00
CA PRO A 346 -13.75 -10.61 40.53
C PRO A 346 -13.50 -10.20 41.98
N GLU A 347 -13.13 -11.17 42.82
CA GLU A 347 -12.87 -10.96 44.24
C GLU A 347 -11.71 -9.99 44.52
N ARG A 348 -10.60 -10.17 43.83
CA ARG A 348 -9.44 -9.28 43.97
C ARG A 348 -9.65 -7.92 43.29
N ARG A 349 -10.45 -7.89 42.26
CA ARG A 349 -10.80 -6.64 41.58
C ARG A 349 -11.72 -5.79 42.45
N ALA A 350 -12.69 -6.40 43.12
CA ALA A 350 -13.59 -5.72 44.05
C ALA A 350 -12.88 -5.20 45.32
N SER A 351 -11.84 -5.91 45.80
CA SER A 351 -11.08 -5.48 46.97
C SER A 351 -10.18 -4.26 46.75
N GLY A 352 -9.87 -3.89 45.49
CA GLY A 352 -8.96 -2.79 45.16
C GLY A 352 -7.53 -2.96 45.69
N SER A 353 -7.22 -4.15 46.27
CA SER A 353 -5.93 -4.40 46.91
C SER A 353 -4.90 -4.92 45.90
N TYR A 354 -4.01 -4.03 45.43
CA TYR A 354 -2.95 -4.36 44.48
C TYR A 354 -1.56 -4.40 45.19
N SER A 355 -0.72 -5.36 44.84
CA SER A 355 0.65 -5.38 45.30
C SER A 355 1.53 -4.30 44.62
N LEU A 356 2.64 -3.94 45.22
CA LEU A 356 3.60 -3.01 44.64
C LEU A 356 4.16 -3.55 43.31
N LEU A 357 4.44 -4.87 43.22
CA LEU A 357 4.98 -5.51 42.02
C LEU A 357 3.97 -5.44 40.86
N HIS A 358 2.68 -5.67 41.16
CA HIS A 358 1.62 -5.56 40.14
C HIS A 358 1.48 -4.12 39.65
N VAL A 359 1.44 -3.13 40.56
CA VAL A 359 1.33 -1.71 40.21
C VAL A 359 2.54 -1.27 39.36
N LEU A 360 3.74 -1.65 39.74
CA LEU A 360 4.96 -1.36 38.98
C LEU A 360 4.88 -1.95 37.57
N ASN A 361 4.45 -3.22 37.44
CA ASN A 361 4.29 -3.86 36.13
C ASN A 361 3.25 -3.15 35.25
N MET A 362 2.10 -2.73 35.79
CA MET A 362 1.07 -2.02 35.05
C MET A 362 1.56 -0.63 34.60
N THR A 363 2.26 0.08 35.48
CA THR A 363 2.85 1.39 35.15
C THR A 363 3.89 1.26 34.03
N MET A 364 4.79 0.26 34.07
CA MET A 364 5.76 0.01 33.00
C MET A 364 5.07 -0.34 31.69
N LEU A 365 4.02 -1.17 31.74
CA LEU A 365 3.23 -1.53 30.56
C LEU A 365 2.54 -0.28 29.94
N ALA A 366 2.06 0.65 30.80
CA ALA A 366 1.49 1.91 30.34
C ALA A 366 2.54 2.81 29.63
N TYR A 367 3.79 2.88 30.15
CA TYR A 367 4.88 3.56 29.48
C TYR A 367 5.18 2.98 28.09
N ASP A 368 5.31 1.67 28.01
CA ASP A 368 5.62 0.99 26.75
C ASP A 368 4.50 1.13 25.74
N ARG A 369 3.24 1.02 26.19
CA ARG A 369 2.06 1.21 25.36
C ARG A 369 1.98 2.63 24.80
N ARG A 370 2.21 3.63 25.68
CA ARG A 370 2.25 5.03 25.24
C ARG A 370 3.36 5.29 24.22
N ALA A 371 4.56 4.75 24.44
CA ALA A 371 5.66 4.88 23.49
C ALA A 371 5.35 4.23 22.14
N LEU A 372 4.69 3.06 22.16
CA LEU A 372 4.25 2.37 20.94
C LEU A 372 3.20 3.19 20.18
N LEU A 373 2.15 3.67 20.88
CA LEU A 373 1.06 4.42 20.25
C LEU A 373 1.53 5.77 19.71
N LYS A 374 2.46 6.47 20.39
CA LYS A 374 3.11 7.66 19.83
C LYS A 374 3.87 7.37 18.54
N ARG A 375 4.56 6.22 18.47
CA ARG A 375 5.23 5.80 17.21
C ARG A 375 4.21 5.46 16.11
N CYS A 376 3.06 4.87 16.47
CA CYS A 376 1.97 4.62 15.53
C CYS A 376 1.41 5.95 14.97
N ALA A 377 1.11 6.92 15.84
CA ALA A 377 0.62 8.23 15.42
C ALA A 377 1.65 8.99 14.56
N ALA A 378 2.92 8.96 14.90
CA ALA A 378 3.98 9.57 14.09
C ALA A 378 4.14 8.89 12.72
N ALA A 379 3.97 7.55 12.66
CA ALA A 379 3.98 6.82 11.41
C ALA A 379 2.78 7.22 10.52
N ALA A 380 1.58 7.32 11.10
CA ALA A 380 0.38 7.75 10.39
C ALA A 380 0.53 9.21 9.90
N ALA A 381 1.02 10.12 10.72
CA ALA A 381 1.30 11.50 10.32
C ALA A 381 2.32 11.58 9.15
N SER A 382 3.21 10.59 9.01
CA SER A 382 4.14 10.48 7.88
C SER A 382 3.60 9.67 6.70
N GLY A 383 2.30 9.37 6.66
CA GLY A 383 1.59 8.72 5.57
C GLY A 383 1.47 7.19 5.66
N ALA A 384 1.93 6.54 6.73
CA ALA A 384 1.71 5.11 6.89
C ALA A 384 0.29 4.79 7.37
N ILE A 385 -0.29 3.69 6.89
CA ILE A 385 -1.53 3.14 7.41
C ILE A 385 -1.19 2.18 8.55
N VAL A 386 -1.62 2.51 9.77
CA VAL A 386 -1.31 1.70 10.95
C VAL A 386 -2.56 0.95 11.39
N VAL A 387 -2.54 -0.37 11.29
CA VAL A 387 -3.60 -1.24 11.77
C VAL A 387 -3.18 -1.80 13.12
N THR A 388 -3.92 -1.48 14.18
CA THR A 388 -3.60 -2.00 15.51
C THR A 388 -4.54 -3.14 15.90
N ASP A 389 -3.94 -4.23 16.40
CA ASP A 389 -4.70 -5.28 17.09
C ASP A 389 -4.81 -4.88 18.56
N ARG A 390 -6.00 -4.49 18.96
CA ARG A 390 -6.39 -3.86 20.24
C ARG A 390 -6.03 -2.37 20.31
N TYR A 391 -6.77 -1.68 21.17
CA TYR A 391 -6.51 -0.27 21.51
C TYR A 391 -7.03 0.01 22.92
N PRO A 392 -6.36 0.80 23.76
CA PRO A 392 -6.87 1.21 25.07
C PRO A 392 -8.18 2.00 24.93
N SER A 393 -9.21 1.60 25.66
CA SER A 393 -10.45 2.38 25.80
C SER A 393 -10.33 3.42 26.93
N LYS A 394 -11.26 4.37 26.97
CA LYS A 394 -11.37 5.34 28.07
C LYS A 394 -11.99 4.72 29.34
N THR A 395 -12.53 3.51 29.25
CA THR A 395 -13.12 2.79 30.36
C THR A 395 -12.05 2.19 31.27
N VAL A 396 -11.98 2.65 32.50
CA VAL A 396 -11.02 2.13 33.48
C VAL A 396 -11.34 0.67 33.80
N GLY A 397 -10.30 -0.15 33.87
CA GLY A 397 -10.41 -1.58 34.12
C GLY A 397 -10.78 -2.42 32.91
N ALA A 398 -11.08 -1.83 31.76
CA ALA A 398 -11.23 -2.57 30.50
C ALA A 398 -9.89 -3.16 30.05
N ILE A 399 -9.95 -4.12 29.10
CA ILE A 399 -8.76 -4.78 28.58
C ILE A 399 -7.85 -3.74 27.92
N ASP A 400 -6.56 -3.80 28.22
CA ASP A 400 -5.51 -2.92 27.72
C ASP A 400 -5.63 -1.43 28.10
N SER A 401 -6.61 -1.06 28.94
CA SER A 401 -6.87 0.29 29.45
C SER A 401 -6.26 0.51 30.85
N SER A 402 -6.43 1.72 31.40
CA SER A 402 -6.00 2.02 32.77
C SER A 402 -6.61 1.03 33.77
N ARG A 403 -5.79 0.56 34.70
CA ARG A 403 -6.21 -0.45 35.69
C ARG A 403 -6.75 0.16 36.96
N PHE A 404 -6.24 1.32 37.33
CA PHE A 404 -6.52 1.91 38.62
C PHE A 404 -7.58 3.00 38.47
N ASP A 405 -8.68 2.87 39.22
CA ASP A 405 -9.73 3.88 39.35
C ASP A 405 -9.47 4.82 40.53
N ASP A 406 -10.27 5.87 40.63
CA ASP A 406 -10.13 6.85 41.70
C ASP A 406 -10.47 6.25 43.07
N ALA A 407 -11.30 5.22 43.13
CA ALA A 407 -11.61 4.49 44.37
C ALA A 407 -10.37 3.72 44.87
N SER A 408 -9.69 3.01 43.99
CA SER A 408 -8.43 2.31 44.30
C SER A 408 -7.32 3.27 44.76
N LEU A 409 -7.23 4.46 44.13
CA LEU A 409 -6.30 5.52 44.53
C LEU A 409 -6.61 6.06 45.93
N SER A 410 -7.87 6.34 46.20
CA SER A 410 -8.31 6.87 47.51
C SER A 410 -8.08 5.86 48.63
N ALA A 411 -8.23 4.57 48.37
CA ALA A 411 -7.94 3.51 49.35
C ALA A 411 -6.44 3.27 49.57
N CYS A 412 -5.56 3.79 48.68
CA CYS A 412 -4.13 3.59 48.80
C CYS A 412 -3.48 4.69 49.65
N ARG A 413 -2.65 4.30 50.63
CA ARG A 413 -1.90 5.23 51.45
C ARG A 413 -0.92 6.04 50.61
N PRO A 414 -0.65 7.34 50.96
CA PRO A 414 0.39 8.12 50.30
C PRO A 414 1.74 7.40 50.28
N GLY A 415 2.46 7.47 49.16
CA GLY A 415 3.75 6.82 48.99
C GLY A 415 4.00 6.36 47.54
N LEU A 416 5.11 5.65 47.35
CA LEU A 416 5.56 5.19 46.02
C LEU A 416 4.46 4.43 45.22
N LYS A 417 3.72 3.56 45.90
CA LYS A 417 2.66 2.75 45.28
C LYS A 417 1.55 3.64 44.69
N ARG A 418 1.06 4.62 45.49
CA ARG A 418 0.04 5.58 45.04
C ARG A 418 0.55 6.45 43.89
N TRP A 419 1.77 6.94 43.98
CA TRP A 419 2.41 7.72 42.92
C TRP A 419 2.49 6.92 41.61
N LEU A 420 2.84 5.64 41.66
CA LEU A 420 2.85 4.78 40.47
C LEU A 420 1.44 4.60 39.85
N MET A 421 0.39 4.43 40.67
CA MET A 421 -0.98 4.34 40.23
C MET A 421 -1.47 5.63 39.54
N GLU A 422 -1.20 6.78 40.15
CA GLU A 422 -1.48 8.11 39.58
C GLU A 422 -0.72 8.32 38.26
N ARG A 423 0.51 7.85 38.21
CA ARG A 423 1.34 7.93 37.00
C ARG A 423 0.78 7.06 35.88
N GLU A 424 0.32 5.86 36.18
CA GLU A 424 -0.33 4.97 35.22
C GLU A 424 -1.58 5.62 34.61
N GLN A 425 -2.47 6.18 35.43
CA GLN A 425 -3.64 6.93 34.93
C GLN A 425 -3.24 8.11 34.04
N ALA A 426 -2.27 8.91 34.45
CA ALA A 426 -1.80 10.05 33.68
C ALA A 426 -1.21 9.65 32.31
N LEU A 427 -0.55 8.50 32.23
CA LEU A 427 -0.04 7.95 30.97
C LEU A 427 -1.19 7.58 30.01
N TYR A 428 -2.27 6.98 30.51
CA TYR A 428 -3.42 6.62 29.70
C TYR A 428 -4.26 7.82 29.25
N ARG A 429 -4.43 8.85 30.11
CA ARG A 429 -5.12 10.09 29.73
C ARG A 429 -4.45 10.82 28.54
N GLY A 430 -3.14 10.69 28.40
CA GLY A 430 -2.38 11.35 27.33
C GLY A 430 -2.01 10.44 26.17
N LEU A 431 -2.78 9.39 25.90
CA LEU A 431 -2.57 8.54 24.72
C LEU A 431 -3.07 9.24 23.45
N PRO A 432 -2.38 9.09 22.31
CA PRO A 432 -2.95 9.47 21.02
C PRO A 432 -4.27 8.73 20.79
N GLU A 433 -5.22 9.38 20.15
CA GLU A 433 -6.46 8.74 19.70
C GLU A 433 -6.26 8.11 18.31
N PRO A 434 -6.93 7.00 17.99
CA PRO A 434 -6.93 6.45 16.63
C PRO A 434 -7.87 7.29 15.75
N ASP A 435 -7.67 7.24 14.43
CA ASP A 435 -8.55 7.92 13.47
C ASP A 435 -9.88 7.16 13.29
N LEU A 436 -9.86 5.83 13.51
CA LEU A 436 -11.03 4.97 13.42
C LEU A 436 -10.89 3.78 14.37
N VAL A 437 -11.97 3.46 15.05
CA VAL A 437 -12.12 2.21 15.81
C VAL A 437 -13.09 1.29 15.06
N ILE A 438 -12.64 0.09 14.72
CA ILE A 438 -13.48 -0.95 14.14
C ILE A 438 -13.72 -2.01 15.20
N ARG A 439 -14.95 -2.08 15.67
CA ARG A 439 -15.39 -3.07 16.64
C ARG A 439 -15.90 -4.33 15.94
N LEU A 440 -15.20 -5.43 16.16
CA LEU A 440 -15.57 -6.72 15.60
C LEU A 440 -16.52 -7.44 16.55
N ASN A 441 -17.77 -7.59 16.14
CA ASN A 441 -18.80 -8.26 16.91
C ASN A 441 -18.83 -9.75 16.60
N VAL A 442 -18.98 -10.55 17.64
CA VAL A 442 -19.15 -12.01 17.58
C VAL A 442 -20.04 -12.44 18.73
N THR A 443 -20.90 -13.42 18.53
CA THR A 443 -21.70 -13.98 19.63
C THR A 443 -20.83 -14.77 20.62
N PRO A 444 -21.16 -14.79 21.91
CA PRO A 444 -20.39 -15.56 22.91
C PRO A 444 -20.17 -17.00 22.50
N ALA A 445 -21.25 -17.68 22.05
CA ALA A 445 -21.19 -19.08 21.61
C ALA A 445 -20.20 -19.29 20.46
N LEU A 446 -20.23 -18.42 19.44
CA LEU A 446 -19.30 -18.50 18.30
C LEU A 446 -17.85 -18.17 18.70
N ALA A 447 -17.65 -17.24 19.65
CA ALA A 447 -16.34 -16.93 20.20
C ALA A 447 -15.71 -18.13 20.92
N VAL A 448 -16.50 -18.86 21.72
CA VAL A 448 -16.08 -20.09 22.39
C VAL A 448 -15.72 -21.16 21.36
N ALA A 449 -16.64 -21.45 20.41
CA ALA A 449 -16.42 -22.45 19.37
C ALA A 449 -15.14 -22.17 18.54
N ARG A 450 -14.90 -20.90 18.18
CA ARG A 450 -13.67 -20.50 17.45
C ARG A 450 -12.41 -20.61 18.31
N ASP A 451 -12.51 -20.44 19.63
CA ASP A 451 -11.37 -20.60 20.53
C ASP A 451 -11.02 -22.08 20.76
N GLU A 452 -12.01 -22.95 20.80
CA GLU A 452 -11.85 -24.41 20.90
C GLU A 452 -11.15 -25.01 19.67
N GLN A 453 -11.44 -24.47 18.48
CA GLN A 453 -10.77 -24.89 17.23
C GLN A 453 -9.29 -24.47 17.15
N ARG A 454 -8.82 -23.59 18.05
CA ARG A 454 -7.41 -23.20 18.10
C ARG A 454 -6.62 -24.20 18.92
N VAL A 455 -5.63 -24.82 18.29
CA VAL A 455 -4.64 -25.65 19.00
C VAL A 455 -3.85 -24.74 19.94
N LYS A 456 -3.96 -24.98 21.26
CA LYS A 456 -3.23 -24.26 22.32
C LYS A 456 -2.60 -25.27 23.27
N GLU A 457 -1.42 -24.88 23.79
CA GLU A 457 -0.72 -25.67 24.81
C GLU A 457 -1.54 -25.77 26.13
N ASP A 458 -2.33 -24.72 26.49
CA ASP A 458 -3.09 -24.63 27.75
C ASP A 458 -4.55 -25.11 27.64
N GLY A 459 -4.99 -25.61 26.47
CA GLY A 459 -6.39 -26.01 26.23
C GLY A 459 -7.40 -24.85 26.13
N PRO A 460 -8.67 -25.13 25.76
CA PRO A 460 -9.72 -24.10 25.67
C PRO A 460 -10.22 -23.72 27.06
N ASP A 461 -10.36 -22.40 27.32
CA ASP A 461 -10.94 -21.85 28.53
C ASP A 461 -12.17 -20.99 28.19
N ALA A 462 -13.34 -21.61 28.12
CA ALA A 462 -14.61 -20.96 27.81
C ALA A 462 -14.95 -19.83 28.81
N SER A 463 -14.64 -20.01 30.09
CA SER A 463 -14.94 -19.02 31.14
C SER A 463 -14.07 -17.75 30.96
N ALA A 464 -12.82 -17.90 30.56
CA ALA A 464 -11.95 -16.76 30.24
C ALA A 464 -12.37 -16.06 28.95
N VAL A 465 -12.91 -16.78 27.95
CA VAL A 465 -13.46 -16.19 26.73
C VAL A 465 -14.68 -15.33 27.07
N LEU A 466 -15.62 -15.82 27.84
CA LEU A 466 -16.83 -15.11 28.24
C LEU A 466 -16.51 -13.85 29.07
N ARG A 467 -15.66 -13.97 30.11
CA ARG A 467 -15.22 -12.81 30.92
C ARG A 467 -14.59 -11.72 30.06
N ARG A 468 -13.78 -12.09 29.12
CA ARG A 468 -13.15 -11.12 28.19
C ARG A 468 -14.16 -10.55 27.21
N TRP A 469 -15.14 -11.32 26.79
CA TRP A 469 -16.22 -10.85 25.93
C TRP A 469 -16.99 -9.71 26.58
N GLU A 470 -17.42 -9.88 27.84
CA GLU A 470 -18.10 -8.84 28.62
C GLU A 470 -17.25 -7.58 28.79
N MET A 471 -15.98 -7.73 29.15
CA MET A 471 -15.06 -6.59 29.37
C MET A 471 -14.73 -5.80 28.10
N GLU A 472 -14.65 -6.44 26.94
CA GLU A 472 -14.31 -5.78 25.69
C GLU A 472 -15.53 -5.12 25.02
N THR A 473 -16.74 -5.57 25.32
CA THR A 473 -17.99 -4.98 24.79
C THR A 473 -18.28 -3.61 25.42
N LEU A 474 -17.82 -3.36 26.65
CA LEU A 474 -18.08 -2.14 27.43
C LEU A 474 -17.07 -0.99 27.12
N GLY A 475 -16.09 -1.19 26.24
CA GLY A 475 -15.06 -0.21 25.96
C GLY A 475 -15.59 1.04 25.24
N SER A 476 -15.42 2.24 25.85
CA SER A 476 -15.70 3.54 25.23
C SER A 476 -14.42 4.16 24.66
N PHE A 477 -14.52 4.81 23.50
CA PHE A 477 -13.39 5.50 22.84
C PHE A 477 -13.59 7.02 22.75
N GLY A 478 -14.62 7.56 23.45
CA GLY A 478 -14.94 8.98 23.44
C GLY A 478 -15.50 9.41 22.08
N ASP A 479 -14.96 10.50 21.52
CA ASP A 479 -15.44 11.11 20.27
C ASP A 479 -14.87 10.45 18.99
N VAL A 480 -14.04 9.42 19.15
CA VAL A 480 -13.46 8.69 18.01
C VAL A 480 -14.56 7.94 17.27
N PRO A 481 -14.63 8.02 15.92
CA PRO A 481 -15.58 7.23 15.14
C PRO A 481 -15.44 5.73 15.40
N VAL A 482 -16.56 5.07 15.71
CA VAL A 482 -16.61 3.62 15.94
C VAL A 482 -17.55 2.99 14.91
N VAL A 483 -17.00 2.06 14.13
CA VAL A 483 -17.77 1.25 13.17
C VAL A 483 -17.82 -0.18 13.68
N GLU A 484 -19.01 -0.79 13.63
CA GLU A 484 -19.23 -2.17 14.06
C GLU A 484 -19.28 -3.10 12.85
N ILE A 485 -18.49 -4.17 12.88
CA ILE A 485 -18.50 -5.21 11.86
C ILE A 485 -18.89 -6.54 12.50
N ASP A 486 -19.97 -7.13 12.00
CA ASP A 486 -20.42 -8.46 12.40
C ASP A 486 -19.55 -9.53 11.71
N THR A 487 -18.80 -10.27 12.51
CA THR A 487 -17.91 -11.33 12.00
C THR A 487 -18.60 -12.71 11.93
N ARG A 488 -19.94 -12.79 12.06
CA ARG A 488 -20.73 -14.00 11.74
C ARG A 488 -20.77 -14.23 10.23
N ALA A 489 -20.71 -13.15 9.43
CA ALA A 489 -20.58 -13.22 7.99
C ALA A 489 -19.30 -13.97 7.57
N SER A 490 -19.19 -14.28 6.29
CA SER A 490 -18.00 -14.93 5.73
C SER A 490 -16.75 -14.07 5.94
N LEU A 491 -15.58 -14.71 5.96
CA LEU A 491 -14.31 -13.99 6.06
C LEU A 491 -14.14 -13.00 4.89
N GLY A 492 -14.61 -13.36 3.68
CA GLY A 492 -14.54 -12.50 2.50
C GLY A 492 -15.35 -11.22 2.68
N GLU A 493 -16.61 -11.33 3.07
CA GLU A 493 -17.49 -10.18 3.33
C GLU A 493 -16.93 -9.28 4.44
N SER A 494 -16.46 -9.88 5.54
CA SER A 494 -15.84 -9.13 6.64
C SER A 494 -14.59 -8.36 6.19
N VAL A 495 -13.80 -8.92 5.27
CA VAL A 495 -12.62 -8.25 4.70
C VAL A 495 -13.02 -7.09 3.79
N VAL A 496 -14.07 -7.24 2.97
CA VAL A 496 -14.61 -6.18 2.12
C VAL A 496 -15.07 -4.99 2.95
N LEU A 497 -15.90 -5.24 3.97
CA LEU A 497 -16.37 -4.19 4.88
C LEU A 497 -15.23 -3.49 5.60
N LEU A 498 -14.27 -4.28 6.13
CA LEU A 498 -13.09 -3.74 6.80
C LEU A 498 -12.25 -2.87 5.86
N ALA A 499 -12.04 -3.30 4.62
CA ALA A 499 -11.28 -2.55 3.64
C ALA A 499 -11.97 -1.24 3.26
N LYS A 500 -13.30 -1.27 3.11
CA LYS A 500 -14.13 -0.08 2.82
C LYS A 500 -14.00 0.97 3.92
N GLU A 501 -14.23 0.59 5.17
CA GLU A 501 -14.14 1.51 6.31
C GLU A 501 -12.70 2.02 6.52
N ALA A 502 -11.72 1.15 6.37
CA ALA A 502 -10.31 1.52 6.45
C ALA A 502 -9.91 2.49 5.33
N TRP A 503 -10.44 2.32 4.11
CA TRP A 503 -10.17 3.22 3.01
C TRP A 503 -10.86 4.57 3.18
N ALA A 504 -12.06 4.59 3.71
CA ALA A 504 -12.84 5.83 3.93
C ALA A 504 -12.14 6.81 4.89
N VAL A 505 -11.48 6.30 5.94
CA VAL A 505 -10.80 7.15 6.93
C VAL A 505 -9.51 7.79 6.42
N ILE A 506 -8.87 7.22 5.40
CA ILE A 506 -7.70 7.83 4.75
C ILE A 506 -8.20 9.04 3.96
N ARG A 507 -7.75 10.23 4.32
CA ARG A 507 -8.21 11.47 3.66
C ARG A 507 -7.75 11.50 2.19
N PRO A 508 -8.60 12.00 1.26
CA PRO A 508 -8.14 12.35 -0.08
C PRO A 508 -7.22 13.57 0.00
N ALA A 509 -6.22 13.64 -0.90
CA ALA A 509 -5.35 14.81 -1.00
C ALA A 509 -6.20 16.07 -1.24
N MET A 510 -5.98 17.11 -0.43
CA MET A 510 -6.48 18.42 -0.79
C MET A 510 -5.73 18.88 -2.04
N THR A 511 -6.46 19.34 -3.05
CA THR A 511 -5.85 19.95 -4.25
C THR A 511 -4.89 21.04 -3.77
N PRO A 512 -3.62 21.07 -4.21
CA PRO A 512 -2.77 22.22 -3.91
C PRO A 512 -3.46 23.46 -4.43
N ALA A 513 -3.67 24.42 -3.53
CA ALA A 513 -4.27 25.71 -3.84
C ALA A 513 -3.41 26.52 -4.82
#